data_86c96f0bbd0592bc86efc0045d6ed37e
#
_entry.id   86c96f0bbd0592bc86efc0045d6ed37e
#
_cell.length_a   1.000
_cell.length_b   1.000
_cell.length_c   1.000
_cell.angle_alpha   90.00
_cell.angle_beta   90.00
_cell.angle_gamma   90.00
#
_symmetry.space_group_name_H-M   'P 1'
#
loop_
_entity.id
_entity.type
_entity.pdbx_description
1 polymer ?
#
loop_
_entity_poly.entity_id
_entity_poly.type
_entity_poly.pdbx_seq_one_letter_code
_entity_poly.pdbx_strand_id
1 'polypeptide(L)'
;NHSLYEWWPLAKTVQNFYRPTPARRELLALQSLAEIERISQHELGRQIGVSSAMAHNYVQALVDQGYVMTRGETNRTMRYLVTATGRRRLAMLMQEYASEIARMYSIAKTEVEKRLHQLWKEGVQAIVVFGAAETGELIYSAVKATPMRIVGWVDNDVAKHQQRFGDLTVCPPDTIESCRPDA
;
A
#
# COMPACT_ATOMS: atom_id res chain seq x y z
N ASN A 1 1.58 -20.28 -27.07
CA ASN A 1 0.88 -20.46 -25.77
C ASN A 1 1.88 -20.42 -24.62
N HIS A 2 2.49 -19.28 -24.36
CA HIS A 2 3.19 -19.08 -23.10
C HIS A 2 2.18 -18.55 -22.08
N SER A 3 1.85 -19.40 -21.12
CA SER A 3 0.94 -19.08 -20.02
C SER A 3 1.48 -17.87 -19.25
N LEU A 4 0.76 -16.75 -19.28
CA LEU A 4 1.04 -15.53 -18.55
C LEU A 4 1.03 -15.72 -17.02
N TYR A 5 0.64 -16.90 -16.53
CA TYR A 5 0.56 -17.24 -15.10
C TYR A 5 1.88 -17.68 -14.46
N GLU A 6 2.93 -17.95 -15.23
CA GLU A 6 4.23 -18.36 -14.68
C GLU A 6 5.04 -17.19 -14.07
N TRP A 7 4.62 -15.95 -14.31
CA TRP A 7 5.35 -14.74 -13.89
C TRP A 7 4.89 -14.12 -12.58
N TRP A 8 3.86 -14.68 -11.91
CA TRP A 8 3.36 -14.13 -10.65
C TRP A 8 3.53 -15.06 -9.44
N PRO A 9 4.75 -15.36 -8.98
CA PRO A 9 4.96 -16.01 -7.68
C PRO A 9 4.72 -15.06 -6.51
N LEU A 10 4.48 -13.75 -6.75
CA LEU A 10 4.47 -12.71 -5.73
C LEU A 10 3.17 -12.64 -4.91
N ALA A 11 2.06 -13.17 -5.39
CA ALA A 11 0.77 -13.05 -4.69
C ALA A 11 0.72 -13.78 -3.33
N LYS A 12 1.56 -14.79 -3.11
CA LYS A 12 1.69 -15.49 -1.81
C LYS A 12 2.78 -14.93 -0.91
N THR A 13 3.67 -14.07 -1.43
CA THR A 13 4.89 -13.61 -0.72
C THR A 13 4.76 -12.19 -0.17
N VAL A 14 3.71 -11.45 -0.52
CA VAL A 14 3.48 -10.05 -0.12
C VAL A 14 3.46 -9.86 1.40
N GLN A 15 3.04 -10.85 2.17
CA GLN A 15 3.02 -10.77 3.63
C GLN A 15 4.41 -10.73 4.30
N ASN A 16 5.47 -11.18 3.64
CA ASN A 16 6.82 -11.24 4.21
C ASN A 16 7.59 -9.91 4.12
N PHE A 17 7.27 -9.04 3.15
CA PHE A 17 7.96 -7.76 2.97
C PHE A 17 7.41 -6.64 3.86
N TYR A 18 6.21 -6.80 4.43
CA TYR A 18 5.53 -5.79 5.25
C TYR A 18 5.54 -6.07 6.74
N ARG A 19 6.59 -6.72 7.26
CA ARG A 19 6.74 -6.78 8.72
C ARG A 19 6.93 -5.36 9.26
N PRO A 20 6.07 -4.90 10.19
CA PRO A 20 6.18 -3.54 10.71
C PRO A 20 7.53 -3.36 11.39
N THR A 21 8.32 -2.41 10.90
CA THR A 21 9.55 -1.96 11.56
C THR A 21 9.21 -1.25 12.86
N PRO A 22 10.16 -1.07 13.80
CA PRO A 22 9.94 -0.27 15.00
C PRO A 22 9.42 1.14 14.68
N ALA A 23 9.95 1.81 13.66
CA ALA A 23 9.48 3.12 13.22
C ALA A 23 8.02 3.12 12.73
N ARG A 24 7.62 2.09 11.97
CA ARG A 24 6.23 1.95 11.53
C ARG A 24 5.29 1.67 12.71
N ARG A 25 5.72 0.89 13.70
CA ARG A 25 4.93 0.66 14.92
C ARG A 25 4.78 1.92 15.76
N GLU A 26 5.85 2.71 15.87
CA GLU A 26 5.81 4.03 16.52
C GLU A 26 4.81 4.97 15.82
N LEU A 27 4.86 5.05 14.49
CA LEU A 27 3.90 5.80 13.68
C LEU A 27 2.46 5.37 13.97
N LEU A 28 2.17 4.07 13.85
CA LEU A 28 0.83 3.53 14.06
C LEU A 28 0.34 3.73 15.50
N ALA A 29 1.23 3.59 16.49
CA ALA A 29 0.90 3.83 17.88
C ALA A 29 0.53 5.30 18.14
N LEU A 30 1.33 6.24 17.67
CA LEU A 30 1.05 7.67 17.80
C LEU A 30 -0.24 8.06 17.08
N GLN A 31 -0.48 7.52 15.88
CA GLN A 31 -1.71 7.74 15.11
C GLN A 31 -2.93 7.22 15.86
N SER A 32 -2.89 5.97 16.32
CA SER A 32 -4.00 5.35 17.09
C SER A 32 -4.31 6.14 18.37
N LEU A 33 -3.27 6.59 19.09
CA LEU A 33 -3.43 7.37 20.31
C LEU A 33 -3.92 8.82 20.05
N ALA A 34 -3.66 9.37 18.87
CA ALA A 34 -4.17 10.67 18.46
C ALA A 34 -5.67 10.61 18.08
N GLU A 35 -6.11 9.50 17.53
CA GLU A 35 -7.50 9.28 17.10
C GLU A 35 -8.40 8.77 18.23
N ILE A 36 -7.85 7.93 19.14
CA ILE A 36 -8.63 7.24 20.17
C ILE A 36 -8.03 7.49 21.55
N GLU A 37 -8.55 8.48 22.27
CA GLU A 37 -8.06 8.82 23.62
C GLU A 37 -8.15 7.67 24.63
N ARG A 38 -9.12 6.74 24.44
CA ARG A 38 -9.36 5.60 25.33
C ARG A 38 -9.19 4.28 24.57
N ILE A 39 -7.99 4.03 24.11
CA ILE A 39 -7.66 2.75 23.49
C ILE A 39 -7.09 1.80 24.56
N SER A 40 -7.55 0.54 24.54
CA SER A 40 -6.95 -0.48 25.40
C SER A 40 -5.61 -0.94 24.84
N GLN A 41 -4.71 -1.41 25.72
CA GLN A 41 -3.42 -1.97 25.29
C GLN A 41 -3.60 -3.19 24.37
N HIS A 42 -4.67 -3.95 24.56
CA HIS A 42 -5.01 -5.07 23.69
C HIS A 42 -5.36 -4.58 22.28
N GLU A 43 -6.23 -3.59 22.18
CA GLU A 43 -6.65 -3.01 20.91
C GLU A 43 -5.48 -2.32 20.20
N LEU A 44 -4.69 -1.53 20.93
CA LEU A 44 -3.48 -0.93 20.39
C LEU A 44 -2.50 -1.98 19.87
N GLY A 45 -2.27 -3.07 20.66
CA GLY A 45 -1.40 -4.18 20.26
C GLY A 45 -1.86 -4.82 18.94
N ARG A 46 -3.17 -5.00 18.78
CA ARG A 46 -3.76 -5.52 17.55
C ARG A 46 -3.50 -4.61 16.36
N GLN A 47 -3.67 -3.28 16.54
CA GLN A 47 -3.46 -2.30 15.46
C GLN A 47 -1.99 -2.19 15.04
N ILE A 48 -1.06 -2.27 15.98
CA ILE A 48 0.39 -2.18 15.68
C ILE A 48 1.07 -3.53 15.45
N GLY A 49 0.30 -4.63 15.53
CA GLY A 49 0.78 -5.99 15.24
C GLY A 49 1.74 -6.54 16.29
N VAL A 50 1.43 -6.33 17.60
CA VAL A 50 2.21 -6.83 18.73
C VAL A 50 1.31 -7.33 19.86
N SER A 51 1.89 -8.01 20.86
CA SER A 51 1.16 -8.39 22.09
C SER A 51 0.79 -7.15 22.92
N SER A 52 -0.20 -7.29 23.81
CA SER A 52 -0.60 -6.21 24.74
C SER A 52 0.56 -5.74 25.63
N ALA A 53 1.44 -6.67 26.05
CA ALA A 53 2.63 -6.33 26.83
C ALA A 53 3.62 -5.46 26.02
N MET A 54 3.84 -5.80 24.76
CA MET A 54 4.67 -4.96 23.87
C MET A 54 4.00 -3.62 23.56
N ALA A 55 2.68 -3.57 23.39
CA ALA A 55 1.94 -2.32 23.21
C ALA A 55 2.13 -1.40 24.41
N HIS A 56 2.07 -1.96 25.65
CA HIS A 56 2.39 -1.21 26.86
C HIS A 56 3.79 -0.58 26.79
N ASN A 57 4.81 -1.36 26.41
CA ASN A 57 6.19 -0.85 26.29
C ASN A 57 6.30 0.28 25.25
N TYR A 58 5.60 0.18 24.12
CA TYR A 58 5.54 1.27 23.13
C TYR A 58 4.91 2.53 23.72
N VAL A 59 3.79 2.40 24.43
CA VAL A 59 3.15 3.56 25.08
C VAL A 59 4.07 4.17 26.13
N GLN A 60 4.72 3.34 26.96
CA GLN A 60 5.64 3.83 27.98
C GLN A 60 6.82 4.60 27.35
N ALA A 61 7.41 4.06 26.27
CA ALA A 61 8.47 4.74 25.54
C ALA A 61 8.02 6.12 24.99
N LEU A 62 6.78 6.21 24.47
CA LEU A 62 6.22 7.46 23.98
C LEU A 62 5.95 8.46 25.11
N VAL A 63 5.60 7.99 26.31
CA VAL A 63 5.44 8.82 27.51
C VAL A 63 6.81 9.33 27.99
N ASP A 64 7.80 8.46 28.09
CA ASP A 64 9.17 8.81 28.52
C ASP A 64 9.83 9.82 27.58
N GLN A 65 9.49 9.78 26.28
CA GLN A 65 9.93 10.75 25.28
C GLN A 65 9.10 12.05 25.26
N GLY A 66 8.07 12.14 26.10
CA GLY A 66 7.19 13.31 26.18
C GLY A 66 6.26 13.48 24.95
N TYR A 67 6.09 12.44 24.13
CA TYR A 67 5.18 12.48 22.99
C TYR A 67 3.73 12.22 23.38
N VAL A 68 3.51 11.50 24.47
CA VAL A 68 2.20 11.16 25.02
C VAL A 68 2.16 11.50 26.50
N MET A 69 1.03 12.00 26.97
CA MET A 69 0.71 12.12 28.40
C MET A 69 -0.43 11.16 28.73
N THR A 70 -0.40 10.61 29.93
CA THR A 70 -1.46 9.78 30.48
C THR A 70 -2.30 10.54 31.49
N ARG A 71 -3.61 10.30 31.52
CA ARG A 71 -4.54 10.78 32.56
C ARG A 71 -5.42 9.62 33.01
N GLY A 72 -5.57 9.48 34.32
CA GLY A 72 -6.35 8.42 34.96
C GLY A 72 -5.50 7.56 35.87
N GLU A 73 -6.14 6.97 36.91
CA GLU A 73 -5.46 6.17 37.93
C GLU A 73 -5.60 4.68 37.71
N THR A 74 -6.55 4.26 36.88
CA THR A 74 -6.84 2.84 36.60
C THR A 74 -6.89 2.57 35.10
N ASN A 75 -6.73 1.33 34.72
CA ASN A 75 -6.84 0.91 33.30
C ASN A 75 -8.18 1.32 32.65
N ARG A 76 -9.26 1.44 33.43
CA ARG A 76 -10.59 1.83 32.95
C ARG A 76 -10.73 3.33 32.74
N THR A 77 -9.97 4.15 33.50
CA THR A 77 -10.01 5.61 33.45
C THR A 77 -8.86 6.19 32.63
N MET A 78 -7.87 5.36 32.28
CA MET A 78 -6.70 5.79 31.54
C MET A 78 -7.06 6.40 30.19
N ARG A 79 -6.52 7.59 29.95
CA ARG A 79 -6.59 8.30 28.67
C ARG A 79 -5.19 8.64 28.21
N TYR A 80 -4.99 8.59 26.92
CA TYR A 80 -3.74 8.94 26.26
C TYR A 80 -3.93 10.24 25.49
N LEU A 81 -3.06 11.21 25.72
CA LEU A 81 -3.11 12.53 25.10
C LEU A 81 -1.80 12.78 24.36
N VAL A 82 -1.86 12.86 23.04
CA VAL A 82 -0.68 13.19 22.23
C VAL A 82 -0.32 14.66 22.42
N THR A 83 0.90 14.93 22.88
CA THR A 83 1.41 16.27 23.15
C THR A 83 1.69 17.06 21.87
N ALA A 84 2.00 18.35 21.97
CA ALA A 84 2.44 19.15 20.82
C ALA A 84 3.73 18.58 20.18
N THR A 85 4.65 18.06 21.01
CA THR A 85 5.87 17.38 20.54
C THR A 85 5.54 16.06 19.88
N GLY A 86 4.61 15.28 20.45
CA GLY A 86 4.14 14.04 19.85
C GLY A 86 3.46 14.25 18.49
N ARG A 87 2.65 15.31 18.33
CA ARG A 87 2.06 15.65 17.02
C ARG A 87 3.11 16.02 15.99
N ARG A 88 4.17 16.74 16.37
CA ARG A 88 5.30 17.02 15.47
C ARG A 88 6.03 15.74 15.07
N ARG A 89 6.29 14.84 16.04
CA ARG A 89 6.90 13.54 15.77
C ARG A 89 6.04 12.70 14.83
N LEU A 90 4.73 12.65 15.05
CA LEU A 90 3.77 11.96 14.17
C LEU A 90 3.84 12.51 12.73
N ALA A 91 3.84 13.83 12.56
CA ALA A 91 3.94 14.45 11.24
C ALA A 91 5.27 14.09 10.53
N MET A 92 6.39 14.08 11.25
CA MET A 92 7.69 13.66 10.70
C MET A 92 7.67 12.21 10.26
N LEU A 93 7.16 11.30 11.09
CA LEU A 93 7.05 9.87 10.75
C LEU A 93 6.13 9.64 9.55
N MET A 94 5.02 10.37 9.46
CA MET A 94 4.13 10.30 8.29
C MET A 94 4.84 10.75 7.02
N GLN A 95 5.63 11.82 7.07
CA GLN A 95 6.42 12.30 5.93
C GLN A 95 7.50 11.30 5.52
N GLU A 96 8.23 10.72 6.47
CA GLU A 96 9.24 9.68 6.23
C GLU A 96 8.60 8.46 5.57
N TYR A 97 7.46 7.99 6.10
CA TYR A 97 6.71 6.86 5.56
C TYR A 97 6.18 7.13 4.14
N ALA A 98 5.59 8.30 3.90
CA ALA A 98 5.14 8.69 2.57
C ALA A 98 6.29 8.75 1.55
N SER A 99 7.46 9.26 1.98
CA SER A 99 8.67 9.32 1.14
C SER A 99 9.19 7.92 0.79
N GLU A 100 9.13 6.99 1.74
CA GLU A 100 9.52 5.59 1.51
C GLU A 100 8.57 4.91 0.52
N ILE A 101 7.26 5.08 0.68
CA ILE A 101 6.25 4.56 -0.27
C ILE A 101 6.48 5.14 -1.67
N ALA A 102 6.69 6.45 -1.79
CA ALA A 102 6.94 7.09 -3.09
C ALA A 102 8.20 6.54 -3.76
N ARG A 103 9.26 6.26 -2.99
CA ARG A 103 10.49 5.63 -3.50
C ARG A 103 10.22 4.20 -3.97
N MET A 104 9.49 3.40 -3.19
CA MET A 104 9.14 2.03 -3.57
C MET A 104 8.28 2.01 -4.84
N TYR A 105 7.32 2.91 -4.95
CA TYR A 105 6.51 3.08 -6.15
C TYR A 105 7.38 3.42 -7.37
N SER A 106 8.32 4.35 -7.22
CA SER A 106 9.24 4.74 -8.31
C SER A 106 10.11 3.57 -8.77
N ILE A 107 10.64 2.77 -7.84
CA ILE A 107 11.43 1.57 -8.16
C ILE A 107 10.56 0.56 -8.93
N ALA A 108 9.37 0.26 -8.42
CA ALA A 108 8.45 -0.68 -9.06
C ALA A 108 8.07 -0.21 -10.46
N LYS A 109 7.76 1.09 -10.63
CA LYS A 109 7.46 1.69 -11.93
C LYS A 109 8.61 1.51 -12.93
N THR A 110 9.85 1.80 -12.50
CA THR A 110 11.05 1.64 -13.34
C THR A 110 11.25 0.19 -13.81
N GLU A 111 11.01 -0.79 -12.93
CA GLU A 111 11.12 -2.20 -13.30
C GLU A 111 10.02 -2.60 -14.32
N VAL A 112 8.79 -2.12 -14.15
CA VAL A 112 7.73 -2.32 -15.14
C VAL A 112 8.08 -1.67 -16.48
N GLU A 113 8.58 -0.43 -16.48
CA GLU A 113 9.02 0.27 -17.70
C GLU A 113 10.10 -0.52 -18.46
N LYS A 114 11.10 -1.05 -17.76
CA LYS A 114 12.15 -1.91 -18.35
C LYS A 114 11.53 -3.14 -19.05
N ARG A 115 10.61 -3.80 -18.37
CA ARG A 115 9.93 -4.98 -18.93
C ARG A 115 9.09 -4.63 -20.14
N LEU A 116 8.34 -3.53 -20.09
CA LEU A 116 7.55 -3.05 -21.23
C LEU A 116 8.45 -2.71 -22.43
N HIS A 117 9.59 -2.05 -22.21
CA HIS A 117 10.55 -1.77 -23.29
C HIS A 117 11.14 -3.05 -23.90
N GLN A 118 11.35 -4.09 -23.10
CA GLN A 118 11.80 -5.38 -23.61
C GLN A 118 10.72 -6.02 -24.51
N LEU A 119 9.46 -6.08 -24.05
CA LEU A 119 8.35 -6.59 -24.84
C LEU A 119 8.17 -5.82 -26.15
N TRP A 120 8.32 -4.48 -26.10
CA TRP A 120 8.27 -3.67 -27.30
C TRP A 120 9.37 -4.02 -28.31
N LYS A 121 10.61 -4.27 -27.85
CA LYS A 121 11.70 -4.77 -28.72
C LYS A 121 11.43 -6.15 -29.29
N GLU A 122 10.67 -6.97 -28.61
CA GLU A 122 10.19 -8.28 -29.07
C GLU A 122 9.02 -8.18 -30.08
N GLY A 123 8.54 -6.94 -30.36
CA GLY A 123 7.48 -6.67 -31.35
C GLY A 123 6.10 -6.43 -30.76
N VAL A 124 5.92 -6.51 -29.43
CA VAL A 124 4.63 -6.26 -28.75
C VAL A 124 4.38 -4.75 -28.70
N GLN A 125 3.29 -4.29 -29.30
CA GLN A 125 2.89 -2.88 -29.35
C GLN A 125 1.63 -2.57 -28.54
N ALA A 126 0.73 -3.55 -28.44
CA ALA A 126 -0.59 -3.41 -27.82
C ALA A 126 -0.78 -4.46 -26.72
N ILE A 127 -1.14 -4.02 -25.54
CA ILE A 127 -1.36 -4.87 -24.37
C ILE A 127 -2.73 -4.66 -23.76
N VAL A 128 -3.23 -5.68 -23.07
CA VAL A 128 -4.38 -5.58 -22.17
C VAL A 128 -3.87 -5.63 -20.74
N VAL A 129 -4.37 -4.74 -19.89
CA VAL A 129 -4.07 -4.75 -18.45
C VAL A 129 -5.13 -5.60 -17.74
N PHE A 130 -4.66 -6.60 -16.99
CA PHE A 130 -5.51 -7.44 -16.15
C PHE A 130 -5.37 -7.02 -14.69
N GLY A 131 -6.46 -6.57 -14.09
CA GLY A 131 -6.55 -6.10 -12.71
C GLY A 131 -6.71 -4.58 -12.62
N ALA A 132 -7.87 -4.14 -12.12
CA ALA A 132 -8.23 -2.74 -11.90
C ALA A 132 -8.05 -2.38 -10.42
N ALA A 133 -6.79 -2.26 -10.01
CA ALA A 133 -6.34 -1.88 -8.69
C ALA A 133 -5.01 -1.11 -8.79
N GLU A 134 -4.36 -0.84 -7.67
CA GLU A 134 -3.12 -0.06 -7.57
C GLU A 134 -2.01 -0.56 -8.51
N THR A 135 -1.92 -1.89 -8.71
CA THR A 135 -0.95 -2.46 -9.65
C THR A 135 -1.28 -2.09 -11.10
N GLY A 136 -2.56 -2.06 -11.46
CA GLY A 136 -3.01 -1.61 -12.79
C GLY A 136 -2.66 -0.14 -13.02
N GLU A 137 -2.86 0.73 -12.03
CA GLU A 137 -2.48 2.15 -12.09
C GLU A 137 -0.96 2.32 -12.27
N LEU A 138 -0.16 1.49 -11.60
CA LEU A 138 1.30 1.46 -11.75
C LEU A 138 1.68 1.12 -13.20
N ILE A 139 1.07 0.07 -13.79
CA ILE A 139 1.30 -0.34 -15.17
C ILE A 139 0.88 0.78 -16.12
N TYR A 140 -0.30 1.37 -15.94
CA TYR A 140 -0.78 2.50 -16.74
C TYR A 140 0.20 3.68 -16.72
N SER A 141 0.71 4.03 -15.53
CA SER A 141 1.71 5.07 -15.37
C SER A 141 3.04 4.75 -16.06
N ALA A 142 3.44 3.46 -16.04
CA ALA A 142 4.67 3.00 -16.69
C ALA A 142 4.54 2.97 -18.22
N VAL A 143 3.39 2.54 -18.77
CA VAL A 143 3.16 2.49 -20.21
C VAL A 143 3.28 3.88 -20.85
N LYS A 144 2.87 4.94 -20.16
CA LYS A 144 3.01 6.33 -20.66
C LYS A 144 4.45 6.75 -20.98
N ALA A 145 5.43 6.08 -20.39
CA ALA A 145 6.86 6.31 -20.66
C ALA A 145 7.42 5.40 -21.78
N THR A 146 6.57 4.64 -22.44
CA THR A 146 6.93 3.68 -23.50
C THR A 146 6.16 3.96 -24.78
N PRO A 147 6.57 3.43 -25.96
CA PRO A 147 5.80 3.49 -27.18
C PRO A 147 4.58 2.56 -27.22
N MET A 148 4.38 1.72 -26.21
CA MET A 148 3.30 0.74 -26.15
C MET A 148 1.93 1.39 -25.91
N ARG A 149 0.87 0.69 -26.28
CA ARG A 149 -0.51 1.13 -26.09
C ARG A 149 -1.27 0.11 -25.24
N ILE A 150 -2.09 0.61 -24.32
CA ILE A 150 -3.08 -0.21 -23.64
C ILE A 150 -4.34 -0.19 -24.51
N VAL A 151 -4.77 -1.35 -25.00
CA VAL A 151 -5.95 -1.51 -25.87
C VAL A 151 -7.18 -2.04 -25.13
N GLY A 152 -7.01 -2.48 -23.89
CA GLY A 152 -8.11 -2.93 -23.04
C GLY A 152 -7.70 -3.01 -21.57
N TRP A 153 -8.71 -2.96 -20.71
CA TRP A 153 -8.55 -3.14 -19.28
C TRP A 153 -9.61 -4.10 -18.76
N VAL A 154 -9.19 -5.16 -18.08
CA VAL A 154 -10.11 -6.19 -17.60
C VAL A 154 -9.88 -6.54 -16.14
N ASP A 155 -10.94 -6.95 -15.44
CA ASP A 155 -10.87 -7.44 -14.05
C ASP A 155 -11.91 -8.56 -13.86
N ASN A 156 -11.60 -9.54 -13.00
CA ASN A 156 -12.54 -10.57 -12.59
C ASN A 156 -13.65 -10.05 -11.66
N ASP A 157 -13.38 -8.96 -10.95
CA ASP A 157 -14.33 -8.38 -10.01
C ASP A 157 -15.38 -7.54 -10.76
N VAL A 158 -16.60 -8.06 -10.80
CA VAL A 158 -17.74 -7.40 -11.45
C VAL A 158 -18.01 -6.01 -10.89
N ALA A 159 -17.70 -5.77 -9.60
CA ALA A 159 -17.90 -4.46 -8.97
C ALA A 159 -16.97 -3.37 -9.54
N LYS A 160 -15.91 -3.77 -10.23
CA LYS A 160 -14.96 -2.86 -10.88
C LYS A 160 -15.30 -2.59 -12.35
N HIS A 161 -16.19 -3.39 -12.94
CA HIS A 161 -16.64 -3.16 -14.31
C HIS A 161 -17.27 -1.78 -14.44
N GLN A 162 -17.09 -1.14 -15.59
CA GLN A 162 -17.49 0.26 -15.87
C GLN A 162 -16.67 1.36 -15.15
N GLN A 163 -15.70 0.99 -14.28
CA GLN A 163 -14.72 1.98 -13.81
C GLN A 163 -13.85 2.44 -14.98
N ARG A 164 -13.38 3.68 -14.90
CA ARG A 164 -12.55 4.25 -15.96
C ARG A 164 -11.11 4.45 -15.49
N PHE A 165 -10.17 4.06 -16.36
CA PHE A 165 -8.75 4.33 -16.23
C PHE A 165 -8.29 5.10 -17.49
N GLY A 166 -8.14 6.42 -17.34
CA GLY A 166 -7.96 7.30 -18.50
C GLY A 166 -9.16 7.22 -19.45
N ASP A 167 -8.90 6.86 -20.70
CA ASP A 167 -9.94 6.71 -21.72
C ASP A 167 -10.52 5.29 -21.82
N LEU A 168 -9.97 4.35 -21.05
CA LEU A 168 -10.39 2.96 -21.06
C LEU A 168 -11.41 2.67 -19.96
N THR A 169 -12.35 1.77 -20.28
CA THR A 169 -13.33 1.24 -19.32
C THR A 169 -12.93 -0.18 -18.95
N VAL A 170 -13.05 -0.51 -17.66
CA VAL A 170 -12.80 -1.87 -17.17
C VAL A 170 -13.92 -2.79 -17.65
N CYS A 171 -13.55 -3.86 -18.33
CA CYS A 171 -14.45 -4.84 -18.91
C CYS A 171 -14.26 -6.23 -18.28
N PRO A 172 -15.19 -7.17 -18.50
CA PRO A 172 -14.98 -8.59 -18.17
C PRO A 172 -13.80 -9.18 -18.96
N PRO A 173 -13.11 -10.21 -18.42
CA PRO A 173 -11.95 -10.85 -19.08
C PRO A 173 -12.25 -11.51 -20.43
N ASP A 174 -13.48 -11.93 -20.69
CA ASP A 174 -13.91 -12.50 -21.96
C ASP A 174 -13.83 -11.50 -23.14
N THR A 175 -13.67 -10.22 -22.86
CA THR A 175 -13.49 -9.17 -23.88
C THR A 175 -12.05 -9.05 -24.39
N ILE A 176 -11.07 -9.76 -23.80
CA ILE A 176 -9.64 -9.64 -24.16
C ILE A 176 -9.43 -9.87 -25.66
N GLU A 177 -10.02 -10.92 -26.22
CA GLU A 177 -9.87 -11.24 -27.64
C GLU A 177 -10.38 -10.11 -28.55
N SER A 178 -11.45 -9.43 -28.16
CA SER A 178 -12.01 -8.32 -28.92
C SER A 178 -11.09 -7.07 -28.92
N CYS A 179 -10.24 -6.92 -27.89
CA CYS A 179 -9.25 -5.84 -27.80
C CYS A 179 -8.06 -6.03 -28.75
N ARG A 180 -7.87 -7.24 -29.29
CA ARG A 180 -6.77 -7.61 -30.20
C ARG A 180 -5.40 -7.19 -29.68
N PRO A 181 -4.98 -7.63 -28.49
CA PRO A 181 -3.62 -7.39 -28.03
C PRO A 181 -2.62 -8.21 -28.85
N ASP A 182 -1.36 -7.78 -28.85
CA ASP A 182 -0.27 -8.54 -29.49
C ASP A 182 0.24 -9.67 -28.59
N ALA A 183 -0.02 -9.57 -27.26
CA ALA A 183 0.36 -10.59 -26.28
C ALA A 183 -0.62 -10.59 -25.09
#